data_9c335718d47bb95f18cd7780e49450da
#
_entry.id   9c335718d47bb95f18cd7780e49450da
#
_cell.length_a   1.000
_cell.length_b   1.000
_cell.length_c   1.000
_cell.angle_alpha   90.00
_cell.angle_beta   90.00
_cell.angle_gamma   90.00
#
_symmetry.space_group_name_H-M   'P 1'
#
loop_
_entity.id
_entity.type
_entity.pdbx_description
1 polymer ?
#
loop_
_entity_poly.entity_id
_entity_poly.type
_entity_poly.pdbx_seq_one_letter_code
_entity_poly.pdbx_strand_id
1 'polypeptide(L)'
;EMQRSLVGSEMCIRDRLYHCTMGKDRVGTATALILSALGVPRETIYADYLITRDRCAPGTEKLVNNCKRYTDDAKTLKFIRMIDTVQEDFLDAALDTIDELHGGMESFLRDQMSLDDEKLKRLEELYLE
;
A
#
# COMPACT_ATOMS: atom_id res chain seq x y z
N GLU A 1 -25.15 -11.68 -6.71
CA GLU A 1 -25.55 -11.96 -5.32
C GLU A 1 -24.63 -11.30 -4.28
N MET A 2 -23.33 -11.24 -4.50
CA MET A 2 -22.38 -10.60 -3.59
C MET A 2 -22.58 -9.06 -3.48
N GLN A 3 -23.01 -8.39 -4.55
CA GLN A 3 -23.28 -6.95 -4.52
C GLN A 3 -24.56 -6.57 -3.72
N ARG A 4 -25.52 -7.46 -3.61
CA ARG A 4 -26.75 -7.21 -2.82
C ARG A 4 -26.56 -7.33 -1.33
N SER A 5 -25.60 -8.12 -0.87
CA SER A 5 -25.26 -8.27 0.55
C SER A 5 -24.54 -7.05 1.13
N LEU A 6 -23.90 -6.24 0.26
CA LEU A 6 -23.16 -5.04 0.66
C LEU A 6 -24.06 -3.76 0.70
N VAL A 7 -25.29 -3.85 0.26
CA VAL A 7 -26.21 -2.71 0.12
C VAL A 7 -27.28 -2.70 1.23
N GLY A 8 -26.98 -3.11 2.41
CA GLY A 8 -28.00 -3.21 3.45
C GLY A 8 -27.62 -2.74 4.86
N SER A 9 -26.37 -2.42 5.12
CA SER A 9 -25.96 -1.85 6.40
C SER A 9 -25.20 -0.55 6.18
N GLU A 10 -25.39 0.43 7.05
CA GLU A 10 -24.66 1.69 7.00
C GLU A 10 -23.14 1.48 7.08
N MET A 11 -22.68 0.42 7.74
CA MET A 11 -21.27 0.01 7.76
C MET A 11 -20.71 -0.29 6.36
N CYS A 12 -21.48 -0.92 5.49
CA CYS A 12 -21.02 -1.29 4.14
C CYS A 12 -20.89 -0.10 3.19
N ILE A 13 -21.45 1.05 3.49
CA ILE A 13 -21.33 2.26 2.67
C ILE A 13 -19.93 2.87 2.80
N ARG A 14 -19.26 2.68 3.92
CA ARG A 14 -17.92 3.21 4.20
C ARG A 14 -16.81 2.25 3.79
N ASP A 15 -17.11 0.95 3.73
CA ASP A 15 -16.13 -0.07 3.37
C ASP A 15 -15.81 -0.03 1.88
N ARG A 16 -14.53 -0.11 1.57
CA ARG A 16 -14.02 -0.22 0.20
C ARG A 16 -13.00 -1.34 0.14
N LEU A 17 -13.14 -2.20 -0.87
CA LEU A 17 -12.15 -3.21 -1.20
C LEU A 17 -11.40 -2.77 -2.47
N TYR A 18 -10.11 -2.67 -2.38
CA TYR A 18 -9.23 -2.46 -3.52
C TYR A 18 -8.10 -3.48 -3.50
N HIS A 19 -7.68 -3.91 -4.68
CA HIS A 19 -6.65 -4.94 -4.82
C HIS A 19 -5.81 -4.71 -6.08
N CYS A 20 -4.63 -5.30 -6.08
CA CYS A 20 -3.82 -5.53 -7.28
C CYS A 20 -3.61 -7.04 -7.46
N THR A 21 -2.56 -7.46 -8.15
CA THR A 21 -2.27 -8.89 -8.35
C THR A 21 -1.82 -9.57 -7.05
N MET A 22 -0.83 -8.98 -6.35
CA MET A 22 -0.23 -9.53 -5.12
C MET A 22 -0.68 -8.82 -3.85
N GLY A 23 -1.37 -7.69 -3.96
CA GLY A 23 -1.83 -6.91 -2.81
C GLY A 23 -0.74 -6.19 -2.01
N LYS A 24 0.48 -6.03 -2.56
CA LYS A 24 1.63 -5.45 -1.83
C LYS A 24 2.13 -4.14 -2.43
N ASP A 25 2.55 -4.10 -3.69
CA ASP A 25 3.22 -2.92 -4.27
C ASP A 25 2.23 -1.80 -4.57
N ARG A 26 1.37 -1.96 -5.60
CA ARG A 26 0.37 -0.94 -5.98
C ARG A 26 -0.65 -0.65 -4.87
N VAL A 27 -1.07 -1.68 -4.15
CA VAL A 27 -1.97 -1.52 -2.99
C VAL A 27 -1.24 -0.80 -1.87
N GLY A 28 0.01 -1.18 -1.57
CA GLY A 28 0.82 -0.52 -0.53
C GLY A 28 0.99 0.97 -0.80
N THR A 29 1.37 1.35 -2.03
CA THR A 29 1.47 2.76 -2.43
C THR A 29 0.10 3.47 -2.34
N ALA A 30 -0.97 2.85 -2.83
CA ALA A 30 -2.32 3.44 -2.73
C ALA A 30 -2.77 3.61 -1.27
N THR A 31 -2.47 2.64 -0.40
CA THR A 31 -2.73 2.74 1.04
C THR A 31 -1.96 3.91 1.66
N ALA A 32 -0.67 4.06 1.32
CA ALA A 32 0.14 5.17 1.80
C ALA A 32 -0.44 6.54 1.40
N LEU A 33 -0.94 6.68 0.16
CA LEU A 33 -1.61 7.90 -0.30
C LEU A 33 -2.92 8.17 0.47
N ILE A 34 -3.73 7.14 0.69
CA ILE A 34 -4.99 7.26 1.44
C ILE A 34 -4.70 7.67 2.89
N LEU A 35 -3.76 7.00 3.55
CA LEU A 35 -3.38 7.32 4.93
C LEU A 35 -2.77 8.72 5.04
N SER A 36 -1.97 9.15 4.04
CA SER A 36 -1.45 10.52 3.97
C SER A 36 -2.58 11.55 3.83
N ALA A 37 -3.59 11.27 3.00
CA ALA A 37 -4.76 12.14 2.85
C ALA A 37 -5.62 12.22 4.12
N LEU A 38 -5.54 11.23 4.99
CA LEU A 38 -6.18 11.20 6.32
C LEU A 38 -5.27 11.76 7.42
N GLY A 39 -4.15 12.37 7.08
CA GLY A 39 -3.23 12.99 8.05
C GLY A 39 -2.46 12.00 8.94
N VAL A 40 -2.40 10.72 8.56
CA VAL A 40 -1.65 9.71 9.34
C VAL A 40 -0.15 9.99 9.26
N PRO A 41 0.57 9.98 10.39
CA PRO A 41 2.02 10.21 10.41
C PRO A 41 2.80 9.22 9.53
N ARG A 42 3.86 9.71 8.85
CA ARG A 42 4.69 8.92 7.92
C ARG A 42 5.22 7.64 8.57
N GLU A 43 5.65 7.69 9.81
CA GLU A 43 6.15 6.54 10.56
C GLU A 43 5.09 5.44 10.72
N THR A 44 3.84 5.83 10.94
CA THR A 44 2.72 4.89 11.05
C THR A 44 2.39 4.26 9.70
N ILE A 45 2.47 5.02 8.60
CA ILE A 45 2.29 4.53 7.23
C ILE A 45 3.35 3.48 6.90
N TYR A 46 4.61 3.75 7.25
CA TYR A 46 5.70 2.77 7.06
C TYR A 46 5.51 1.51 7.89
N ALA A 47 5.11 1.66 9.15
CA ALA A 47 4.84 0.53 10.02
C ALA A 47 3.72 -0.37 9.45
N ASP A 48 2.63 0.20 8.97
CA ASP A 48 1.54 -0.51 8.30
C ASP A 48 2.02 -1.22 7.02
N TYR A 49 2.74 -0.51 6.15
CA TYR A 49 3.30 -1.07 4.93
C TYR A 49 4.19 -2.29 5.20
N LEU A 50 5.04 -2.22 6.22
CA LEU A 50 6.01 -3.26 6.56
C LEU A 50 5.37 -4.51 7.20
N ILE A 51 4.15 -4.43 7.74
CA ILE A 51 3.39 -5.60 8.19
C ILE A 51 3.23 -6.61 7.04
N THR A 52 3.14 -6.13 5.80
CA THR A 52 3.06 -6.98 4.61
C THR A 52 4.25 -7.93 4.49
N ARG A 53 5.46 -7.52 4.93
CA ARG A 53 6.66 -8.37 4.94
C ARG A 53 6.45 -9.64 5.75
N ASP A 54 5.93 -9.49 6.96
CA ASP A 54 5.69 -10.61 7.88
C ASP A 54 4.56 -11.51 7.36
N ARG A 55 3.52 -10.91 6.80
CA ARG A 55 2.39 -11.64 6.24
C ARG A 55 2.75 -12.43 4.98
N CYS A 56 3.65 -11.92 4.15
CA CYS A 56 4.12 -12.59 2.94
C CYS A 56 5.21 -13.64 3.22
N ALA A 57 5.94 -13.54 4.33
CA ALA A 57 7.10 -14.38 4.61
C ALA A 57 6.91 -15.90 4.40
N PRO A 58 5.80 -16.54 4.86
CA PRO A 58 5.60 -17.97 4.62
C PRO A 58 5.45 -18.33 3.13
N GLY A 59 4.80 -17.46 2.35
CA GLY A 59 4.64 -17.61 0.89
C GLY A 59 5.97 -17.45 0.17
N THR A 60 6.72 -16.43 0.53
CA THR A 60 8.06 -16.13 0.00
C THR A 60 9.03 -17.28 0.23
N GLU A 61 9.08 -17.85 1.43
CA GLU A 61 9.95 -19.01 1.71
C GLU A 61 9.54 -20.24 0.89
N LYS A 62 8.25 -20.47 0.73
CA LYS A 62 7.75 -21.55 -0.14
C LYS A 62 8.16 -21.34 -1.59
N LEU A 63 8.07 -20.11 -2.11
CA LEU A 63 8.52 -19.76 -3.45
C LEU A 63 10.02 -19.99 -3.61
N VAL A 64 10.84 -19.46 -2.69
CA VAL A 64 12.29 -19.64 -2.71
C VAL A 64 12.69 -21.13 -2.68
N ASN A 65 12.03 -21.94 -1.84
CA ASN A 65 12.29 -23.38 -1.78
C ASN A 65 11.89 -24.11 -3.08
N ASN A 66 10.85 -23.66 -3.76
CA ASN A 66 10.51 -24.19 -5.08
C ASN A 66 11.57 -23.80 -6.13
N CYS A 67 12.09 -22.56 -6.09
CA CYS A 67 13.13 -22.08 -7.01
C CYS A 67 14.46 -22.82 -6.85
N LYS A 68 14.76 -23.32 -5.66
CA LYS A 68 15.97 -24.17 -5.41
C LYS A 68 16.02 -25.44 -6.25
N ARG A 69 14.89 -25.86 -6.83
CA ARG A 69 14.87 -26.99 -7.79
C ARG A 69 15.50 -26.65 -9.14
N TYR A 70 15.66 -25.35 -9.42
CA TYR A 70 16.12 -24.85 -10.72
C TYR A 70 17.44 -24.09 -10.62
N THR A 71 17.80 -23.58 -9.44
CA THR A 71 19.04 -22.83 -9.22
C THR A 71 19.50 -22.91 -7.78
N ASP A 72 20.82 -23.06 -7.59
CA ASP A 72 21.48 -22.97 -6.29
C ASP A 72 22.22 -21.63 -6.11
N ASP A 73 22.10 -20.70 -7.08
CA ASP A 73 22.75 -19.40 -6.98
C ASP A 73 22.14 -18.55 -5.86
N ALA A 74 22.96 -18.32 -4.83
CA ALA A 74 22.54 -17.58 -3.65
C ALA A 74 22.09 -16.13 -3.95
N LYS A 75 22.69 -15.49 -4.98
CA LYS A 75 22.30 -14.12 -5.38
C LYS A 75 20.91 -14.12 -5.99
N THR A 76 20.64 -15.05 -6.88
CA THR A 76 19.31 -15.22 -7.48
C THR A 76 18.25 -15.51 -6.43
N LEU A 77 18.49 -16.42 -5.49
CA LEU A 77 17.54 -16.74 -4.42
C LEU A 77 17.29 -15.54 -3.48
N LYS A 78 18.35 -14.78 -3.17
CA LYS A 78 18.22 -13.54 -2.40
C LYS A 78 17.39 -12.50 -3.15
N PHE A 79 17.62 -12.33 -4.44
CA PHE A 79 16.86 -11.41 -5.28
C PHE A 79 15.37 -11.80 -5.35
N ILE A 80 15.06 -13.08 -5.56
CA ILE A 80 13.69 -13.58 -5.56
C ILE A 80 12.99 -13.26 -4.21
N ARG A 81 13.67 -13.50 -3.09
CA ARG A 81 13.13 -13.17 -1.76
C ARG A 81 12.86 -11.69 -1.61
N MET A 82 13.76 -10.85 -2.11
CA MET A 82 13.62 -9.39 -2.04
C MET A 82 12.41 -8.88 -2.83
N ILE A 83 12.23 -9.36 -4.07
CA ILE A 83 11.14 -8.87 -4.94
C ILE A 83 9.77 -9.48 -4.59
N ASP A 84 9.73 -10.62 -3.90
CA ASP A 84 8.48 -11.27 -3.50
C ASP A 84 7.89 -10.69 -2.20
N THR A 85 8.61 -9.83 -1.50
CA THR A 85 8.14 -9.13 -0.30
C THR A 85 8.15 -7.61 -0.51
N VAL A 86 7.99 -6.83 0.55
CA VAL A 86 8.11 -5.37 0.53
C VAL A 86 9.39 -4.93 1.24
N GLN A 87 9.96 -3.82 0.77
CA GLN A 87 11.12 -3.16 1.36
C GLN A 87 10.78 -1.68 1.58
N GLU A 88 11.39 -1.06 2.58
CA GLU A 88 11.26 0.39 2.83
C GLU A 88 11.61 1.18 1.56
N ASP A 89 12.73 0.86 0.93
CA ASP A 89 13.23 1.51 -0.29
C ASP A 89 12.18 1.55 -1.43
N PHE A 90 11.21 0.62 -1.46
CA PHE A 90 10.15 0.62 -2.48
C PHE A 90 9.12 1.71 -2.22
N LEU A 91 8.79 1.93 -0.95
CA LEU A 91 7.90 3.01 -0.56
C LEU A 91 8.62 4.35 -0.60
N ASP A 92 9.90 4.40 -0.16
CA ASP A 92 10.76 5.58 -0.29
C ASP A 92 10.81 6.07 -1.73
N ALA A 93 11.12 5.21 -2.68
CA ALA A 93 11.18 5.56 -4.10
C ALA A 93 9.86 6.18 -4.61
N ALA A 94 8.71 5.72 -4.14
CA ALA A 94 7.43 6.28 -4.52
C ALA A 94 7.20 7.66 -3.88
N LEU A 95 7.49 7.81 -2.58
CA LEU A 95 7.27 9.05 -1.85
C LEU A 95 8.30 10.12 -2.24
N ASP A 96 9.57 9.75 -2.43
CA ASP A 96 10.62 10.66 -2.92
C ASP A 96 10.30 11.17 -4.32
N THR A 97 9.76 10.32 -5.21
CA THR A 97 9.28 10.76 -6.53
C THR A 97 8.17 11.81 -6.41
N ILE A 98 7.25 11.66 -5.46
CA ILE A 98 6.20 12.66 -5.19
C ILE A 98 6.83 13.95 -4.68
N ASP A 99 7.78 13.86 -3.75
CA ASP A 99 8.45 15.03 -3.19
C ASP A 99 9.25 15.78 -4.28
N GLU A 100 9.99 15.06 -5.13
CA GLU A 100 10.81 15.64 -6.20
C GLU A 100 9.97 16.26 -7.33
N LEU A 101 8.93 15.57 -7.81
CA LEU A 101 8.16 16.02 -8.98
C LEU A 101 7.01 16.97 -8.65
N HIS A 102 6.50 16.91 -7.43
CA HIS A 102 5.28 17.64 -7.04
C HIS A 102 5.48 18.59 -5.84
N GLY A 103 6.69 18.62 -5.27
CA GLY A 103 6.99 19.49 -4.13
C GLY A 103 6.37 19.02 -2.81
N GLY A 104 6.04 17.73 -2.71
CA GLY A 104 5.55 17.11 -1.50
C GLY A 104 4.15 16.49 -1.63
N MET A 105 3.81 15.68 -0.63
CA MET A 105 2.55 14.93 -0.59
C MET A 105 1.33 15.84 -0.64
N GLU A 106 1.33 16.96 0.08
CA GLU A 106 0.19 17.89 0.12
C GLU A 106 -0.11 18.48 -1.25
N SER A 107 0.93 18.97 -1.96
CA SER A 107 0.80 19.49 -3.33
C SER A 107 0.33 18.39 -4.29
N PHE A 108 0.87 17.17 -4.15
CA PHE A 108 0.45 16.04 -4.96
C PHE A 108 -1.04 15.70 -4.77
N LEU A 109 -1.49 15.60 -3.53
CA LEU A 109 -2.90 15.30 -3.23
C LEU A 109 -3.83 16.38 -3.79
N ARG A 110 -3.45 17.67 -3.67
CA ARG A 110 -4.24 18.79 -4.17
C ARG A 110 -4.25 18.84 -5.69
N ASP A 111 -3.10 18.79 -6.32
CA ASP A 111 -2.94 19.12 -7.75
C ASP A 111 -3.19 17.91 -8.66
N GLN A 112 -2.76 16.72 -8.24
CA GLN A 112 -2.89 15.50 -9.05
C GLN A 112 -4.12 14.68 -8.69
N MET A 113 -4.49 14.64 -7.40
CA MET A 113 -5.64 13.88 -6.92
C MET A 113 -6.90 14.74 -6.79
N SER A 114 -6.80 16.06 -7.01
CA SER A 114 -7.90 17.03 -6.87
C SER A 114 -8.56 17.01 -5.50
N LEU A 115 -7.77 16.73 -4.45
CA LEU A 115 -8.19 16.74 -3.05
C LEU A 115 -7.88 18.11 -2.45
N ASP A 116 -8.84 19.02 -2.53
CA ASP A 116 -8.80 20.30 -1.83
C ASP A 116 -9.08 20.14 -0.31
N ASP A 117 -8.89 21.19 0.46
CA ASP A 117 -9.02 21.18 1.91
C ASP A 117 -10.44 20.75 2.37
N GLU A 118 -11.48 21.07 1.60
CA GLU A 118 -12.85 20.66 1.90
C GLU A 118 -13.03 19.15 1.75
N LYS A 119 -12.47 18.57 0.70
CA LYS A 119 -12.51 17.13 0.46
C LYS A 119 -11.64 16.33 1.44
N LEU A 120 -10.46 16.84 1.79
CA LEU A 120 -9.62 16.24 2.83
C LEU A 120 -10.35 16.21 4.16
N LYS A 121 -10.92 17.34 4.59
CA LYS A 121 -11.73 17.39 5.79
C LYS A 121 -12.94 16.44 5.74
N ARG A 122 -13.57 16.33 4.58
CA ARG A 122 -14.67 15.39 4.39
C ARG A 122 -14.24 13.93 4.49
N LEU A 123 -13.02 13.59 4.02
CA LEU A 123 -12.46 12.25 4.21
C LEU A 123 -12.20 11.95 5.68
N GLU A 124 -11.62 12.90 6.43
CA GLU A 124 -11.42 12.76 7.87
C GLU A 124 -12.75 12.51 8.59
N GLU A 125 -13.79 13.31 8.33
CA GLU A 125 -15.11 13.14 8.93
C GLU A 125 -15.77 11.79 8.60
N LEU A 126 -15.45 11.18 7.45
CA LEU A 126 -16.03 9.92 7.02
C LEU A 126 -15.31 8.70 7.56
N TYR A 127 -14.00 8.80 7.80
CA TYR A 127 -13.14 7.66 8.07
C TYR A 127 -12.39 7.73 9.41
N LEU A 128 -12.34 8.89 10.06
CA LEU A 128 -11.76 9.06 11.40
C LEU A 128 -12.89 9.34 12.40
N GLU A 129 -12.84 8.65 13.55
CA GLU A 129 -13.77 8.84 14.68
C GLU A 129 -13.22 9.86 15.67
#